data_0bc8e451613f7da1cc1c2a6db89dba17
#
_entry.id   0bc8e451613f7da1cc1c2a6db89dba17
#
_cell.length_a   1.000
_cell.length_b   1.000
_cell.length_c   1.000
_cell.angle_alpha   90.00
_cell.angle_beta   90.00
_cell.angle_gamma   90.00
#
_symmetry.space_group_name_H-M   'P 1'
#
loop_
_entity.id
_entity.type
_entity.pdbx_description
1 polymer ?
#
loop_
_entity_poly.entity_id
_entity_poly.type
_entity_poly.pdbx_seq_one_letter_code
_entity_poly.pdbx_strand_id
1 'polypeptide(L)'
;MPANTATEPLEKHYVSSRSRRQQGILVFLARDADQRVFRYAHAGIPKAQQSDEILRFIEFWKRHTGKLPAELIFDSQLTTHENLSKLNEQGIGFITLRRRSRKMLAEIYSRPASAWQRITLDSLTRIYSTPRVLDEHVALKGYDGLLRQLTVINLGHEEPTVLVTNHLKLSPATLVTRYAQRMLIENNISESIQFFHMDALSSMVGLKVDFDLQLTLMAGSLYRLMARRIGREYERAQPKTIFRNLLDLSGKVEVQAEDVVVTLDKRAHNPFLLASGLADKPAPMPWFGNKKLLIRFA
;
A
#
# COMPACT_ATOMS: atom_id res chain seq x y z
N MET A 1 36.57 5.27 4.01
CA MET A 1 35.43 4.72 3.32
C MET A 1 35.45 5.20 1.88
N PRO A 2 35.47 4.32 0.86
CA PRO A 2 35.45 4.77 -0.52
C PRO A 2 34.09 5.44 -0.77
N ALA A 3 34.13 6.65 -1.31
CA ALA A 3 32.96 7.35 -1.80
C ALA A 3 32.34 6.50 -2.91
N ASN A 4 31.20 5.87 -2.63
CA ASN A 4 30.36 5.31 -3.68
C ASN A 4 29.93 6.49 -4.56
N THR A 5 30.50 6.56 -5.74
CA THR A 5 29.98 7.39 -6.83
C THR A 5 28.51 7.00 -6.99
N ALA A 6 27.63 7.90 -6.61
CA ALA A 6 26.20 7.72 -6.72
C ALA A 6 25.89 7.48 -8.20
N THR A 7 25.70 6.21 -8.56
CA THR A 7 25.10 5.83 -9.83
C THR A 7 23.73 6.52 -9.87
N GLU A 8 23.51 7.32 -10.90
CA GLU A 8 22.23 8.02 -11.07
C GLU A 8 21.09 7.01 -10.97
N PRO A 9 20.16 7.17 -10.01
CA PRO A 9 19.08 6.20 -9.81
C PRO A 9 18.01 6.28 -10.90
N LEU A 10 18.21 7.12 -11.90
CA LEU A 10 17.28 7.36 -13.00
C LEU A 10 17.46 6.29 -14.09
N GLU A 11 16.51 5.40 -14.19
CA GLU A 11 16.43 4.40 -15.26
C GLU A 11 15.23 4.65 -16.18
N LYS A 12 15.29 4.14 -17.43
CA LYS A 12 14.15 4.19 -18.35
C LYS A 12 13.15 3.08 -18.03
N HIS A 13 11.98 3.45 -17.54
CA HIS A 13 10.85 2.56 -17.28
C HIS A 13 9.73 2.77 -18.28
N TYR A 14 9.02 1.68 -18.62
CA TYR A 14 7.78 1.80 -19.40
C TYR A 14 6.62 2.14 -18.46
N VAL A 15 5.99 3.27 -18.69
CA VAL A 15 4.83 3.75 -17.93
C VAL A 15 3.57 3.45 -18.74
N SER A 16 2.83 2.42 -18.32
CA SER A 16 1.64 1.93 -19.01
C SER A 16 0.55 2.98 -19.15
N SER A 17 0.30 3.78 -18.13
CA SER A 17 -0.69 4.87 -18.15
C SER A 17 -0.37 5.98 -19.16
N ARG A 18 0.88 6.09 -19.59
CA ARG A 18 1.35 7.09 -20.58
C ARG A 18 1.80 6.45 -21.90
N SER A 19 1.72 5.11 -22.01
CA SER A 19 2.14 4.30 -23.16
C SER A 19 3.52 4.65 -23.73
N ARG A 20 4.44 5.09 -22.86
CA ARG A 20 5.80 5.49 -23.26
C ARG A 20 6.85 5.15 -22.20
N ARG A 21 8.11 5.07 -22.66
CA ARG A 21 9.25 4.97 -21.75
C ARG A 21 9.65 6.35 -21.23
N GLN A 22 9.82 6.47 -19.91
CA GLN A 22 10.26 7.68 -19.25
C GLN A 22 11.40 7.36 -18.29
N GLN A 23 12.27 8.33 -18.08
CA GLN A 23 13.21 8.28 -16.96
C GLN A 23 12.44 8.43 -15.65
N GLY A 24 12.78 7.62 -14.68
CA GLY A 24 12.13 7.61 -13.38
C GLY A 24 12.92 6.82 -12.36
N ILE A 25 12.49 6.89 -11.13
CA ILE A 25 13.03 6.13 -10.01
C ILE A 25 12.04 5.04 -9.65
N LEU A 26 12.53 3.79 -9.58
CA LEU A 26 11.71 2.68 -9.10
C LEU A 26 11.58 2.76 -7.59
N VAL A 27 10.36 2.64 -7.11
CA VAL A 27 10.02 2.67 -5.68
C VAL A 27 9.32 1.38 -5.30
N PHE A 28 9.77 0.73 -4.23
CA PHE A 28 9.08 -0.37 -3.58
C PHE A 28 8.33 0.17 -2.36
N LEU A 29 7.08 -0.23 -2.22
CA LEU A 29 6.22 0.15 -1.11
C LEU A 29 5.59 -1.08 -0.49
N ALA A 30 5.65 -1.20 0.84
CA ALA A 30 4.89 -2.19 1.58
C ALA A 30 3.92 -1.52 2.55
N ARG A 31 2.68 -2.01 2.54
CA ARG A 31 1.57 -1.46 3.31
C ARG A 31 0.98 -2.53 4.21
N ASP A 32 0.73 -2.17 5.44
CA ASP A 32 -0.04 -2.98 6.38
C ASP A 32 -1.52 -2.98 5.95
N ALA A 33 -2.07 -4.18 5.72
CA ALA A 33 -3.43 -4.34 5.23
C ALA A 33 -4.48 -3.87 6.23
N ASP A 34 -4.29 -4.16 7.53
CA ASP A 34 -5.24 -3.87 8.59
C ASP A 34 -5.17 -2.40 9.02
N GLN A 35 -3.95 -1.91 9.23
CA GLN A 35 -3.74 -0.53 9.66
C GLN A 35 -3.80 0.48 8.52
N ARG A 36 -3.70 0.02 7.27
CA ARG A 36 -3.74 0.86 6.06
C ARG A 36 -2.70 1.97 6.05
N VAL A 37 -1.52 1.71 6.62
CA VAL A 37 -0.37 2.61 6.62
C VAL A 37 0.80 1.95 5.92
N PHE A 38 1.63 2.76 5.27
CA PHE A 38 2.88 2.27 4.70
C PHE A 38 3.86 1.96 5.84
N ARG A 39 4.49 0.80 5.78
CA ARG A 39 5.46 0.32 6.74
C ARG A 39 6.88 0.31 6.22
N TYR A 40 7.02 0.30 4.91
CA TYR A 40 8.30 0.27 4.24
C TYR A 40 8.21 1.01 2.91
N ALA A 41 9.26 1.74 2.61
CA ALA A 41 9.49 2.34 1.31
C ALA A 41 10.99 2.33 1.02
N HIS A 42 11.34 2.10 -0.23
CA HIS A 42 12.70 2.19 -0.73
C HIS A 42 12.68 2.74 -2.15
N ALA A 43 13.38 3.84 -2.37
CA ALA A 43 13.52 4.48 -3.67
C ALA A 43 14.90 4.19 -4.29
N GLY A 44 15.00 4.32 -5.62
CA GLY A 44 16.26 4.15 -6.34
C GLY A 44 16.69 2.70 -6.51
N ILE A 45 15.75 1.78 -6.57
CA ILE A 45 16.04 0.36 -6.77
C ILE A 45 16.43 0.14 -8.23
N PRO A 46 17.64 -0.39 -8.52
CA PRO A 46 17.98 -0.80 -9.86
C PRO A 46 17.04 -1.89 -10.38
N LYS A 47 16.60 -1.78 -11.62
CA LYS A 47 15.68 -2.73 -12.23
C LYS A 47 16.16 -4.19 -12.14
N ALA A 48 17.48 -4.40 -12.22
CA ALA A 48 18.08 -5.72 -12.08
C ALA A 48 17.93 -6.32 -10.66
N GLN A 49 17.69 -5.49 -9.64
CA GLN A 49 17.54 -5.90 -8.23
C GLN A 49 16.09 -5.87 -7.75
N GLN A 50 15.16 -5.49 -8.63
CA GLN A 50 13.74 -5.33 -8.28
C GLN A 50 13.14 -6.59 -7.64
N SER A 51 13.50 -7.77 -8.14
CA SER A 51 12.97 -9.04 -7.65
C SER A 51 13.41 -9.42 -6.23
N ASP A 52 14.55 -8.87 -5.77
CA ASP A 52 15.10 -9.19 -4.46
C ASP A 52 14.62 -8.23 -3.36
N GLU A 53 13.93 -7.17 -3.74
CA GLU A 53 13.45 -6.17 -2.79
C GLU A 53 12.43 -6.73 -1.79
N ILE A 54 11.67 -7.75 -2.21
CA ILE A 54 10.76 -8.45 -1.31
C ILE A 54 11.51 -9.16 -0.17
N LEU A 55 12.68 -9.71 -0.44
CA LEU A 55 13.52 -10.36 0.58
C LEU A 55 14.12 -9.32 1.53
N ARG A 56 14.56 -8.17 1.00
CA ARG A 56 15.02 -7.03 1.83
C ARG A 56 13.92 -6.51 2.76
N PHE A 57 12.69 -6.43 2.25
CA PHE A 57 11.54 -6.06 3.08
C PHE A 57 11.32 -7.05 4.21
N ILE A 58 11.42 -8.36 3.97
CA ILE A 58 11.25 -9.39 5.00
C ILE A 58 12.32 -9.26 6.09
N GLU A 59 13.58 -9.04 5.71
CA GLU A 59 14.69 -8.81 6.66
C GLU A 59 14.45 -7.54 7.50
N PHE A 60 14.03 -6.45 6.84
CA PHE A 60 13.65 -5.22 7.52
C PHE A 60 12.52 -5.47 8.53
N TRP A 61 11.45 -6.13 8.10
CA TRP A 61 10.30 -6.43 8.95
C TRP A 61 10.69 -7.27 10.15
N LYS A 62 11.45 -8.35 9.94
CA LYS A 62 11.95 -9.23 11.01
C LYS A 62 12.81 -8.46 12.02
N ARG A 63 13.69 -7.59 11.53
CA ARG A 63 14.56 -6.76 12.40
C ARG A 63 13.77 -5.83 13.29
N HIS A 64 12.70 -5.22 12.79
CA HIS A 64 11.93 -4.22 13.52
C HIS A 64 10.81 -4.79 14.39
N THR A 65 10.26 -5.95 14.02
CA THR A 65 9.12 -6.56 14.73
C THR A 65 9.50 -7.82 15.51
N GLY A 66 10.67 -8.37 15.30
CA GLY A 66 11.11 -9.66 15.85
C GLY A 66 10.42 -10.88 15.22
N LYS A 67 9.54 -10.69 14.21
CA LYS A 67 8.74 -11.75 13.60
C LYS A 67 8.77 -11.65 12.07
N LEU A 68 8.56 -12.77 11.40
CA LEU A 68 8.32 -12.79 9.96
C LEU A 68 6.90 -12.28 9.65
N PRO A 69 6.66 -11.67 8.47
CA PRO A 69 5.30 -11.39 8.04
C PRO A 69 4.53 -12.70 7.83
N ALA A 70 3.29 -12.74 8.27
CA ALA A 70 2.46 -13.95 8.12
C ALA A 70 2.06 -14.21 6.66
N GLU A 71 1.75 -13.15 5.92
CA GLU A 71 1.33 -13.23 4.52
C GLU A 71 1.77 -11.98 3.75
N LEU A 72 2.14 -12.16 2.49
CA LEU A 72 2.46 -11.09 1.55
C LEU A 72 1.57 -11.18 0.31
N ILE A 73 1.00 -10.06 -0.10
CA ILE A 73 0.18 -9.95 -1.30
C ILE A 73 0.80 -8.91 -2.23
N PHE A 74 1.19 -9.32 -3.43
CA PHE A 74 1.98 -8.47 -4.32
C PHE A 74 1.76 -8.77 -5.82
N ASP A 75 2.27 -7.89 -6.67
CA ASP A 75 2.22 -8.05 -8.12
C ASP A 75 3.29 -9.04 -8.62
N SER A 76 3.02 -9.70 -9.73
CA SER A 76 3.92 -10.65 -10.40
C SER A 76 5.27 -10.06 -10.83
N GLN A 77 5.37 -8.73 -10.90
CA GLN A 77 6.62 -8.07 -11.31
C GLN A 77 7.66 -7.97 -10.20
N LEU A 78 7.26 -8.23 -8.95
CA LEU A 78 8.09 -7.98 -7.77
C LEU A 78 9.02 -9.13 -7.40
N THR A 79 8.91 -10.32 -8.03
CA THR A 79 9.72 -11.46 -7.58
C THR A 79 9.87 -12.55 -8.64
N THR A 80 10.78 -13.48 -8.38
CA THR A 80 11.01 -14.69 -9.16
C THR A 80 10.39 -15.91 -8.47
N HIS A 81 10.29 -17.05 -9.18
CA HIS A 81 9.79 -18.29 -8.59
C HIS A 81 10.74 -18.80 -7.50
N GLU A 82 12.06 -18.61 -7.66
CA GLU A 82 13.07 -18.95 -6.66
C GLU A 82 12.85 -18.16 -5.37
N ASN A 83 12.52 -16.89 -5.48
CA ASN A 83 12.20 -16.08 -4.30
C ASN A 83 10.88 -16.52 -3.64
N LEU A 84 9.87 -16.98 -4.42
CA LEU A 84 8.67 -17.59 -3.85
C LEU A 84 8.99 -18.86 -3.05
N SER A 85 9.96 -19.69 -3.50
CA SER A 85 10.45 -20.84 -2.71
C SER A 85 11.01 -20.40 -1.37
N LYS A 86 11.86 -19.36 -1.37
CA LYS A 86 12.44 -18.82 -0.11
C LYS A 86 11.36 -18.29 0.85
N LEU A 87 10.27 -17.70 0.33
CA LEU A 87 9.13 -17.30 1.16
C LEU A 87 8.47 -18.52 1.79
N ASN A 88 8.23 -19.56 1.00
CA ASN A 88 7.60 -20.78 1.46
C ASN A 88 8.45 -21.52 2.51
N GLU A 89 9.76 -21.62 2.31
CA GLU A 89 10.72 -22.18 3.26
C GLU A 89 10.70 -21.46 4.61
N GLN A 90 10.47 -20.16 4.60
CA GLN A 90 10.34 -19.35 5.82
C GLN A 90 8.93 -19.40 6.44
N GLY A 91 8.01 -20.17 5.87
CA GLY A 91 6.62 -20.27 6.33
C GLY A 91 5.79 -19.02 6.06
N ILE A 92 6.22 -18.15 5.15
CA ILE A 92 5.48 -16.94 4.77
C ILE A 92 4.43 -17.29 3.71
N GLY A 93 3.16 -17.03 4.02
CA GLY A 93 2.08 -17.14 3.05
C GLY A 93 2.20 -16.06 1.97
N PHE A 94 1.81 -16.38 0.74
CA PHE A 94 1.76 -15.37 -0.30
C PHE A 94 0.61 -15.56 -1.28
N ILE A 95 0.16 -14.45 -1.87
CA ILE A 95 -0.77 -14.43 -3.01
C ILE A 95 -0.20 -13.43 -4.03
N THR A 96 0.02 -13.90 -5.25
CA THR A 96 0.53 -13.06 -6.34
C THR A 96 -0.10 -13.41 -7.68
N LEU A 97 0.12 -12.56 -8.69
CA LEU A 97 -0.29 -12.85 -10.06
C LEU A 97 0.76 -13.71 -10.77
N ARG A 98 0.30 -14.59 -11.63
CA ARG A 98 1.12 -15.26 -12.63
C ARG A 98 1.02 -14.53 -13.96
N ARG A 99 2.17 -14.26 -14.59
CA ARG A 99 2.21 -13.68 -15.94
C ARG A 99 1.58 -14.64 -16.93
N ARG A 100 0.68 -14.13 -17.76
CA ARG A 100 -0.03 -14.91 -18.76
C ARG A 100 0.77 -14.96 -20.05
N SER A 101 1.03 -16.17 -20.56
CA SER A 101 1.54 -16.36 -21.90
C SER A 101 0.37 -16.63 -22.87
N ARG A 102 0.57 -16.41 -24.15
CA ARG A 102 -0.44 -16.74 -25.18
C ARG A 102 -0.86 -18.22 -25.13
N LYS A 103 0.11 -19.13 -24.89
CA LYS A 103 -0.15 -20.56 -24.73
C LYS A 103 -1.06 -20.83 -23.52
N MET A 104 -0.76 -20.24 -22.38
CA MET A 104 -1.59 -20.35 -21.17
C MET A 104 -3.02 -19.85 -21.39
N LEU A 105 -3.19 -18.71 -22.07
CA LEU A 105 -4.52 -18.18 -22.39
C LEU A 105 -5.30 -19.15 -23.28
N ALA A 106 -4.68 -19.73 -24.31
CA ALA A 106 -5.31 -20.72 -25.16
C ALA A 106 -5.73 -21.97 -24.37
N GLU A 107 -4.89 -22.47 -23.45
CA GLU A 107 -5.20 -23.58 -22.56
C GLU A 107 -6.37 -23.24 -21.61
N ILE A 108 -6.41 -22.04 -21.04
CA ILE A 108 -7.50 -21.57 -20.18
C ILE A 108 -8.82 -21.54 -20.94
N TYR A 109 -8.84 -20.97 -22.15
CA TYR A 109 -10.05 -20.86 -22.95
C TYR A 109 -10.53 -22.20 -23.52
N SER A 110 -9.66 -23.20 -23.65
CA SER A 110 -10.04 -24.55 -24.09
C SER A 110 -10.67 -25.40 -22.98
N ARG A 111 -10.65 -24.94 -21.71
CA ARG A 111 -11.21 -25.70 -20.59
C ARG A 111 -12.73 -25.83 -20.70
N PRO A 112 -13.31 -27.00 -20.47
CA PRO A 112 -14.74 -27.21 -20.52
C PRO A 112 -15.46 -26.41 -19.41
N ALA A 113 -16.70 -26.05 -19.67
CA ALA A 113 -17.51 -25.27 -18.70
C ALA A 113 -17.64 -25.97 -17.32
N SER A 114 -17.61 -27.28 -17.28
CA SER A 114 -17.67 -28.10 -16.07
C SER A 114 -16.43 -27.97 -15.16
N ALA A 115 -15.29 -27.52 -15.70
CA ALA A 115 -14.07 -27.31 -14.92
C ALA A 115 -14.13 -26.03 -14.08
N TRP A 116 -15.08 -25.13 -14.36
CA TRP A 116 -15.21 -23.83 -13.71
C TRP A 116 -16.21 -23.86 -12.59
N GLN A 117 -15.76 -23.45 -11.42
CA GLN A 117 -16.59 -23.30 -10.22
C GLN A 117 -17.04 -21.83 -10.08
N ARG A 118 -18.33 -21.59 -9.85
CA ARG A 118 -18.83 -20.27 -9.48
C ARG A 118 -18.59 -20.04 -7.99
N ILE A 119 -18.01 -18.89 -7.65
CA ILE A 119 -17.82 -18.45 -6.27
C ILE A 119 -18.58 -17.17 -5.99
N THR A 120 -18.96 -16.92 -4.74
CA THR A 120 -19.56 -15.67 -4.29
C THR A 120 -18.52 -14.87 -3.50
N LEU A 121 -18.40 -13.59 -3.81
CA LEU A 121 -17.51 -12.67 -3.11
C LEU A 121 -18.34 -11.75 -2.21
N ASP A 122 -18.01 -11.69 -0.93
CA ASP A 122 -18.73 -10.94 0.10
C ASP A 122 -18.54 -9.40 0.03
N SER A 123 -18.06 -8.88 -1.06
CA SER A 123 -17.83 -7.44 -1.21
C SER A 123 -19.06 -6.72 -1.75
N LEU A 124 -19.72 -5.93 -0.90
CA LEU A 124 -20.92 -5.12 -1.21
C LEU A 124 -20.71 -4.05 -2.31
N THR A 125 -19.46 -3.75 -2.69
CA THR A 125 -19.13 -2.68 -3.65
C THR A 125 -18.81 -3.20 -5.05
N ARG A 126 -18.87 -4.52 -5.30
CA ARG A 126 -18.51 -5.12 -6.59
C ARG A 126 -19.73 -5.42 -7.44
N ILE A 127 -19.71 -4.90 -8.65
CA ILE A 127 -20.68 -5.24 -9.70
C ILE A 127 -20.59 -6.74 -10.08
N TYR A 128 -19.38 -7.30 -9.98
CA TYR A 128 -19.07 -8.71 -10.33
C TYR A 128 -18.85 -9.54 -9.06
N SER A 129 -19.96 -9.91 -8.38
CA SER A 129 -19.91 -10.65 -7.11
C SER A 129 -19.80 -12.17 -7.26
N THR A 130 -20.02 -12.70 -8.48
CA THR A 130 -20.07 -14.16 -8.74
C THR A 130 -19.15 -14.58 -9.90
N PRO A 131 -17.82 -14.39 -9.77
CA PRO A 131 -16.89 -14.84 -10.80
C PRO A 131 -16.82 -16.37 -10.87
N ARG A 132 -16.28 -16.87 -12.00
CA ARG A 132 -15.93 -18.28 -12.16
C ARG A 132 -14.44 -18.48 -11.89
N VAL A 133 -14.11 -19.56 -11.24
CA VAL A 133 -12.74 -19.91 -10.87
C VAL A 133 -12.42 -21.32 -11.34
N LEU A 134 -11.26 -21.48 -11.97
CA LEU A 134 -10.61 -22.75 -12.20
C LEU A 134 -9.50 -22.88 -11.14
N ASP A 135 -9.56 -23.93 -10.33
CA ASP A 135 -8.70 -24.15 -9.18
C ASP A 135 -7.82 -25.38 -9.42
N GLU A 136 -6.54 -25.18 -9.58
CA GLU A 136 -5.58 -26.21 -9.97
C GLU A 136 -4.31 -26.16 -9.13
N HIS A 137 -3.61 -27.28 -9.03
CA HIS A 137 -2.25 -27.33 -8.51
C HIS A 137 -1.27 -27.34 -9.67
N VAL A 138 -0.24 -26.49 -9.58
CA VAL A 138 0.76 -26.33 -10.63
C VAL A 138 2.17 -26.44 -10.08
N ALA A 139 3.05 -27.10 -10.84
CA ALA A 139 4.48 -27.02 -10.62
C ALA A 139 5.07 -25.93 -11.50
N LEU A 140 5.83 -25.01 -10.93
CA LEU A 140 6.48 -23.95 -11.67
C LEU A 140 7.99 -24.13 -11.62
N LYS A 141 8.66 -23.96 -12.77
CA LYS A 141 10.12 -24.02 -12.82
C LYS A 141 10.73 -22.96 -11.87
N GLY A 142 11.64 -23.38 -11.00
CA GLY A 142 12.28 -22.52 -10.01
C GLY A 142 11.52 -22.37 -8.70
N TYR A 143 10.42 -23.09 -8.52
CA TYR A 143 9.70 -23.20 -7.25
C TYR A 143 9.71 -24.64 -6.76
N ASP A 144 10.06 -24.85 -5.50
CA ASP A 144 10.11 -26.17 -4.89
C ASP A 144 8.75 -26.57 -4.32
N GLY A 145 8.11 -27.56 -4.97
CA GLY A 145 6.81 -28.07 -4.58
C GLY A 145 5.68 -27.65 -5.51
N LEU A 146 4.45 -27.76 -4.99
CA LEU A 146 3.23 -27.41 -5.71
C LEU A 146 2.71 -26.07 -5.22
N LEU A 147 2.32 -25.22 -6.17
CA LEU A 147 1.53 -24.02 -5.95
C LEU A 147 0.08 -24.27 -6.30
N ARG A 148 -0.82 -23.62 -5.62
CA ARG A 148 -2.21 -23.54 -6.02
C ARG A 148 -2.39 -22.37 -6.98
N GLN A 149 -3.02 -22.62 -8.12
CA GLN A 149 -3.32 -21.63 -9.13
C GLN A 149 -4.83 -21.44 -9.22
N LEU A 150 -5.28 -20.20 -9.11
CA LEU A 150 -6.67 -19.82 -9.33
C LEU A 150 -6.75 -18.96 -10.59
N THR A 151 -7.40 -19.47 -11.62
CA THR A 151 -7.73 -18.69 -12.80
C THR A 151 -9.14 -18.14 -12.63
N VAL A 152 -9.29 -16.82 -12.66
CA VAL A 152 -10.56 -16.14 -12.36
C VAL A 152 -11.03 -15.40 -13.60
N ILE A 153 -12.27 -15.62 -14.01
CA ILE A 153 -12.94 -14.94 -15.13
C ILE A 153 -14.22 -14.25 -14.64
N ASN A 154 -14.79 -13.39 -15.46
CA ASN A 154 -15.99 -12.61 -15.14
C ASN A 154 -15.79 -11.61 -13.99
N LEU A 155 -14.59 -10.99 -13.94
CA LEU A 155 -14.27 -9.88 -13.04
C LEU A 155 -14.42 -8.51 -13.71
N GLY A 156 -15.03 -8.44 -14.90
CA GLY A 156 -15.16 -7.21 -15.69
C GLY A 156 -13.95 -6.89 -16.57
N HIS A 157 -13.04 -7.84 -16.71
CA HIS A 157 -11.91 -7.78 -17.63
C HIS A 157 -12.10 -8.81 -18.74
N GLU A 158 -11.61 -8.52 -19.93
CA GLU A 158 -11.65 -9.46 -21.06
C GLU A 158 -10.74 -10.67 -20.80
N GLU A 159 -9.56 -10.43 -20.22
CA GLU A 159 -8.58 -11.47 -19.95
C GLU A 159 -8.69 -12.03 -18.52
N PRO A 160 -8.48 -13.35 -18.33
CA PRO A 160 -8.55 -13.99 -17.03
C PRO A 160 -7.44 -13.48 -16.10
N THR A 161 -7.76 -13.36 -14.82
CA THR A 161 -6.78 -13.12 -13.75
C THR A 161 -6.24 -14.46 -13.26
N VAL A 162 -4.93 -14.65 -13.26
CA VAL A 162 -4.29 -15.88 -12.79
C VAL A 162 -3.52 -15.59 -11.51
N LEU A 163 -4.03 -16.11 -10.39
CA LEU A 163 -3.40 -16.01 -9.07
C LEU A 163 -2.59 -17.29 -8.79
N VAL A 164 -1.46 -17.14 -8.11
CA VAL A 164 -0.71 -18.26 -7.53
C VAL A 164 -0.43 -18.01 -6.05
N THR A 165 -0.46 -19.09 -5.26
CA THR A 165 -0.34 -19.02 -3.81
C THR A 165 0.19 -20.34 -3.24
N ASN A 166 0.83 -20.28 -2.06
CA ASN A 166 1.16 -21.46 -1.25
C ASN A 166 0.08 -21.80 -0.20
N HIS A 167 -1.03 -21.05 -0.16
CA HIS A 167 -2.19 -21.37 0.67
C HIS A 167 -3.04 -22.47 0.04
N LEU A 168 -2.73 -23.73 0.35
CA LEU A 168 -3.42 -24.89 -0.24
C LEU A 168 -4.82 -25.13 0.32
N LYS A 169 -5.14 -24.63 1.52
CA LYS A 169 -6.39 -24.94 2.25
C LYS A 169 -7.44 -23.83 2.25
N LEU A 170 -7.07 -22.58 1.93
CA LEU A 170 -8.02 -21.48 1.94
C LEU A 170 -9.05 -21.62 0.81
N SER A 171 -10.29 -21.14 1.03
CA SER A 171 -11.31 -21.15 -0.03
C SER A 171 -10.92 -20.23 -1.20
N PRO A 172 -11.30 -20.57 -2.45
CA PRO A 172 -11.06 -19.70 -3.59
C PRO A 172 -11.62 -18.28 -3.40
N ALA A 173 -12.81 -18.16 -2.79
CA ALA A 173 -13.42 -16.87 -2.48
C ALA A 173 -12.55 -16.03 -1.55
N THR A 174 -12.00 -16.66 -0.50
CA THR A 174 -11.08 -15.99 0.44
C THR A 174 -9.82 -15.49 -0.27
N LEU A 175 -9.19 -16.32 -1.10
CA LEU A 175 -7.97 -15.95 -1.84
C LEU A 175 -8.22 -14.79 -2.81
N VAL A 176 -9.31 -14.85 -3.58
CA VAL A 176 -9.69 -13.78 -4.52
C VAL A 176 -10.02 -12.49 -3.76
N THR A 177 -10.72 -12.56 -2.63
CA THR A 177 -11.04 -11.38 -1.80
C THR A 177 -9.79 -10.77 -1.21
N ARG A 178 -8.87 -11.56 -0.65
CA ARG A 178 -7.59 -11.07 -0.12
C ARG A 178 -6.74 -10.41 -1.20
N TYR A 179 -6.61 -11.05 -2.36
CA TYR A 179 -5.88 -10.44 -3.47
C TYR A 179 -6.50 -9.13 -3.92
N ALA A 180 -7.82 -9.05 -3.94
CA ALA A 180 -8.52 -7.82 -4.32
C ALA A 180 -8.25 -6.64 -3.36
N GLN A 181 -7.92 -6.91 -2.10
CA GLN A 181 -7.50 -5.87 -1.14
C GLN A 181 -6.18 -5.21 -1.54
N ARG A 182 -5.37 -5.82 -2.42
CA ARG A 182 -4.19 -5.18 -3.03
C ARG A 182 -4.55 -3.87 -3.74
N MET A 183 -5.72 -3.79 -4.36
CA MET A 183 -6.18 -2.55 -5.01
C MET A 183 -6.24 -1.36 -4.05
N LEU A 184 -6.34 -1.61 -2.74
CA LEU A 184 -6.33 -0.55 -1.74
C LEU A 184 -4.96 0.14 -1.63
N ILE A 185 -3.87 -0.55 -1.96
CA ILE A 185 -2.55 0.10 -2.01
C ILE A 185 -2.46 1.07 -3.20
N GLU A 186 -3.05 0.72 -4.34
CA GLU A 186 -3.10 1.58 -5.53
C GLU A 186 -3.88 2.87 -5.24
N ASN A 187 -5.00 2.76 -4.51
CA ASN A 187 -5.75 3.92 -4.07
C ASN A 187 -4.92 4.82 -3.13
N ASN A 188 -4.20 4.25 -2.17
CA ASN A 188 -3.34 5.03 -1.27
C ASN A 188 -2.16 5.68 -2.01
N ILE A 189 -1.58 5.00 -3.00
CA ILE A 189 -0.55 5.58 -3.87
C ILE A 189 -1.15 6.76 -4.66
N SER A 190 -2.34 6.58 -5.26
CA SER A 190 -3.04 7.65 -5.97
C SER A 190 -3.35 8.85 -5.07
N GLU A 191 -3.83 8.62 -3.85
CA GLU A 191 -4.05 9.66 -2.84
C GLU A 191 -2.75 10.41 -2.51
N SER A 192 -1.65 9.68 -2.35
CA SER A 192 -0.33 10.26 -2.05
C SER A 192 0.22 11.07 -3.24
N ILE A 193 -0.02 10.64 -4.46
CA ILE A 193 0.32 11.39 -5.67
C ILE A 193 -0.51 12.67 -5.75
N GLN A 194 -1.83 12.57 -5.58
CA GLN A 194 -2.74 13.70 -5.75
C GLN A 194 -2.61 14.77 -4.67
N PHE A 195 -2.29 14.39 -3.44
CA PHE A 195 -2.25 15.31 -2.31
C PHE A 195 -0.84 15.71 -1.88
N PHE A 196 0.10 14.75 -1.88
CA PHE A 196 1.49 15.00 -1.46
C PHE A 196 2.46 15.10 -2.64
N HIS A 197 2.01 14.97 -3.89
CA HIS A 197 2.84 15.00 -5.10
C HIS A 197 3.99 13.96 -5.08
N MET A 198 3.69 12.76 -4.56
CA MET A 198 4.68 11.70 -4.35
C MET A 198 5.39 11.25 -5.65
N ASP A 199 4.80 11.48 -6.82
CA ASP A 199 5.37 11.18 -8.14
C ASP A 199 6.25 12.32 -8.70
N ALA A 200 6.33 13.45 -8.03
CA ALA A 200 7.20 14.55 -8.42
C ALA A 200 8.62 14.33 -7.88
N LEU A 201 9.60 14.29 -8.79
CA LEU A 201 11.00 14.23 -8.38
C LEU A 201 11.43 15.59 -7.83
N SER A 202 11.71 15.63 -6.53
CA SER A 202 12.21 16.85 -5.86
C SER A 202 13.69 17.13 -6.18
N SER A 203 14.43 16.11 -6.64
CA SER A 203 15.85 16.19 -6.90
C SER A 203 16.30 15.09 -7.85
N MET A 204 17.47 15.27 -8.48
CA MET A 204 18.17 14.20 -9.20
C MET A 204 19.02 13.31 -8.28
N VAL A 205 19.17 13.68 -7.01
CA VAL A 205 19.94 12.93 -6.02
C VAL A 205 19.03 11.89 -5.35
N GLY A 206 19.32 10.59 -5.56
CA GLY A 206 18.49 9.48 -5.08
C GLY A 206 18.21 9.51 -3.57
N LEU A 207 19.20 9.87 -2.76
CA LEU A 207 19.03 10.00 -1.30
C LEU A 207 17.99 11.08 -0.92
N LYS A 208 17.96 12.21 -1.64
CA LYS A 208 16.95 13.25 -1.39
C LYS A 208 15.55 12.76 -1.78
N VAL A 209 15.45 12.06 -2.90
CA VAL A 209 14.16 11.49 -3.34
C VAL A 209 13.67 10.45 -2.33
N ASP A 210 14.55 9.58 -1.83
CA ASP A 210 14.18 8.62 -0.79
C ASP A 210 13.73 9.31 0.50
N PHE A 211 14.45 10.35 0.93
CA PHE A 211 14.07 11.14 2.09
C PHE A 211 12.70 11.80 1.94
N ASP A 212 12.42 12.45 0.80
CA ASP A 212 11.12 13.07 0.53
C ASP A 212 9.99 12.03 0.46
N LEU A 213 10.28 10.85 -0.07
CA LEU A 213 9.35 9.72 -0.05
C LEU A 213 9.01 9.31 1.38
N GLN A 214 10.03 9.14 2.25
CA GLN A 214 9.83 8.79 3.66
C GLN A 214 8.98 9.85 4.38
N LEU A 215 9.27 11.14 4.17
CA LEU A 215 8.47 12.24 4.75
C LEU A 215 7.02 12.21 4.26
N THR A 216 6.79 11.96 2.98
CA THR A 216 5.45 11.81 2.39
C THR A 216 4.67 10.68 3.05
N LEU A 217 5.28 9.51 3.23
CA LEU A 217 4.64 8.37 3.87
C LEU A 217 4.39 8.59 5.37
N MET A 218 5.29 9.29 6.05
CA MET A 218 5.08 9.71 7.44
C MET A 218 3.89 10.66 7.55
N ALA A 219 3.82 11.68 6.70
CA ALA A 219 2.69 12.60 6.64
C ALA A 219 1.37 11.85 6.38
N GLY A 220 1.33 10.97 5.38
CA GLY A 220 0.16 10.13 5.09
C GLY A 220 -0.26 9.27 6.28
N SER A 221 0.70 8.72 7.03
CA SER A 221 0.44 7.95 8.23
C SER A 221 -0.14 8.80 9.37
N LEU A 222 0.34 10.04 9.54
CA LEU A 222 -0.22 10.98 10.52
C LEU A 222 -1.67 11.35 10.19
N TYR A 223 -1.97 11.65 8.91
CA TYR A 223 -3.35 11.88 8.46
C TYR A 223 -4.25 10.66 8.76
N ARG A 224 -3.72 9.46 8.55
CA ARG A 224 -4.45 8.23 8.82
C ARG A 224 -4.72 8.02 10.31
N LEU A 225 -3.74 8.30 11.15
CA LEU A 225 -3.89 8.25 12.61
C LEU A 225 -4.90 9.28 13.10
N MET A 226 -4.84 10.50 12.57
CA MET A 226 -5.82 11.55 12.86
C MET A 226 -7.23 11.14 12.44
N ALA A 227 -7.38 10.62 11.22
CA ALA A 227 -8.66 10.11 10.70
C ALA A 227 -9.30 9.07 11.65
N ARG A 228 -8.50 8.12 12.11
CA ARG A 228 -8.96 7.08 13.07
C ARG A 228 -9.33 7.66 14.42
N ARG A 229 -8.54 8.61 14.91
CA ARG A 229 -8.81 9.24 16.21
C ARG A 229 -10.08 10.08 16.20
N ILE A 230 -10.36 10.76 15.09
CA ILE A 230 -11.62 11.49 14.88
C ILE A 230 -12.77 10.49 14.74
N GLY A 231 -12.54 9.36 14.04
CA GLY A 231 -13.52 8.30 13.85
C GLY A 231 -14.71 8.72 12.97
N ARG A 232 -15.83 8.00 13.12
CA ARG A 232 -17.08 8.28 12.39
C ARG A 232 -16.85 8.33 10.87
N GLU A 233 -17.41 9.33 10.20
CA GLU A 233 -17.28 9.52 8.75
C GLU A 233 -15.84 9.81 8.29
N TYR A 234 -14.95 10.30 9.19
CA TYR A 234 -13.57 10.60 8.88
C TYR A 234 -12.65 9.38 8.91
N GLU A 235 -13.07 8.25 9.51
CA GLU A 235 -12.21 7.07 9.64
C GLU A 235 -11.64 6.58 8.30
N ARG A 236 -12.40 6.75 7.20
CA ARG A 236 -11.99 6.38 5.84
C ARG A 236 -11.71 7.58 4.93
N ALA A 237 -11.70 8.79 5.50
CA ALA A 237 -11.52 10.01 4.72
C ALA A 237 -10.09 10.07 4.13
N GLN A 238 -10.00 10.66 2.93
CA GLN A 238 -8.74 10.92 2.26
C GLN A 238 -8.01 12.09 2.93
N PRO A 239 -6.65 12.14 2.86
CA PRO A 239 -5.86 13.24 3.41
C PRO A 239 -6.34 14.63 2.97
N LYS A 240 -6.70 14.79 1.70
CA LYS A 240 -7.26 16.04 1.16
C LYS A 240 -8.52 16.50 1.88
N THR A 241 -9.42 15.57 2.20
CA THR A 241 -10.67 15.86 2.92
C THR A 241 -10.39 16.27 4.36
N ILE A 242 -9.48 15.56 5.04
CA ILE A 242 -9.06 15.89 6.41
C ILE A 242 -8.39 17.26 6.44
N PHE A 243 -7.48 17.54 5.51
CA PHE A 243 -6.82 18.84 5.42
C PHE A 243 -7.84 19.96 5.29
N ARG A 244 -8.68 19.90 4.25
CA ARG A 244 -9.65 20.96 3.94
C ARG A 244 -10.68 21.19 5.06
N ASN A 245 -11.12 20.12 5.69
CA ASN A 245 -12.23 20.21 6.66
C ASN A 245 -11.72 20.46 8.10
N LEU A 246 -10.52 20.02 8.44
CA LEU A 246 -10.06 19.95 9.82
C LEU A 246 -8.71 20.60 10.11
N LEU A 247 -7.89 20.89 9.09
CA LEU A 247 -6.54 21.45 9.28
C LEU A 247 -6.38 22.82 8.61
N ASP A 248 -6.99 23.03 7.44
CA ASP A 248 -7.01 24.33 6.74
C ASP A 248 -8.05 25.25 7.40
N LEU A 249 -7.73 25.67 8.63
CA LEU A 249 -8.58 26.43 9.51
C LEU A 249 -7.99 27.82 9.78
N SER A 250 -8.87 28.80 9.86
CA SER A 250 -8.53 30.13 10.38
C SER A 250 -8.67 30.16 11.90
N GLY A 251 -7.92 31.05 12.55
CA GLY A 251 -8.00 31.19 13.99
C GLY A 251 -6.94 32.16 14.52
N LYS A 252 -6.93 32.35 15.83
CA LYS A 252 -5.99 33.22 16.56
C LYS A 252 -5.01 32.33 17.34
N VAL A 253 -3.72 32.68 17.28
CA VAL A 253 -2.68 32.04 18.08
C VAL A 253 -2.14 33.06 19.08
N GLU A 254 -2.17 32.74 20.37
CA GLU A 254 -1.66 33.53 21.47
C GLU A 254 -0.58 32.76 22.21
N VAL A 255 0.64 33.31 22.25
CA VAL A 255 1.75 32.73 23.00
C VAL A 255 1.81 33.38 24.36
N GLN A 256 1.59 32.61 25.41
CA GLN A 256 1.64 33.03 26.82
C GLN A 256 2.91 32.48 27.49
N ALA A 257 3.11 32.81 28.77
CA ALA A 257 4.29 32.35 29.50
C ALA A 257 4.42 30.83 29.51
N GLU A 258 3.35 30.09 29.86
CA GLU A 258 3.34 28.63 30.00
C GLU A 258 2.61 27.91 28.87
N ASP A 259 1.76 28.61 28.11
CA ASP A 259 0.84 28.04 27.16
C ASP A 259 0.94 28.69 25.79
N VAL A 260 0.50 27.94 24.77
CA VAL A 260 0.14 28.45 23.44
C VAL A 260 -1.33 28.14 23.22
N VAL A 261 -2.16 29.18 23.15
CA VAL A 261 -3.59 29.07 22.95
C VAL A 261 -3.91 29.28 21.49
N VAL A 262 -4.51 28.26 20.85
CA VAL A 262 -5.02 28.33 19.48
C VAL A 262 -6.54 28.37 19.53
N THR A 263 -7.14 29.49 19.19
CA THR A 263 -8.59 29.65 19.09
C THR A 263 -8.99 29.52 17.64
N LEU A 264 -9.65 28.42 17.28
CA LEU A 264 -10.12 28.13 15.93
C LEU A 264 -11.48 28.81 15.68
N ASP A 265 -11.63 29.40 14.50
CA ASP A 265 -12.90 30.00 14.09
C ASP A 265 -13.99 28.95 13.92
N LYS A 266 -15.25 29.35 14.11
CA LYS A 266 -16.41 28.48 14.01
C LYS A 266 -16.55 27.90 12.60
N ARG A 267 -16.59 26.58 12.50
CA ARG A 267 -16.82 25.83 11.25
C ARG A 267 -17.75 24.62 11.49
N ALA A 268 -18.41 24.18 10.43
CA ALA A 268 -19.33 23.05 10.47
C ALA A 268 -18.68 21.73 10.94
N HIS A 269 -17.37 21.59 10.77
CA HIS A 269 -16.62 20.38 11.12
C HIS A 269 -15.96 20.42 12.51
N ASN A 270 -15.97 21.57 13.22
CA ASN A 270 -15.43 21.68 14.58
C ASN A 270 -16.02 20.68 15.58
N PRO A 271 -17.33 20.34 15.53
CA PRO A 271 -17.92 19.34 16.41
C PRO A 271 -17.25 17.97 16.33
N PHE A 272 -16.70 17.57 15.18
CA PHE A 272 -15.95 16.30 15.04
C PHE A 272 -14.60 16.35 15.74
N LEU A 273 -13.90 17.48 15.71
CA LEU A 273 -12.66 17.68 16.45
C LEU A 273 -12.90 17.67 17.96
N LEU A 274 -13.97 18.35 18.43
CA LEU A 274 -14.41 18.31 19.83
C LEU A 274 -14.73 16.88 20.28
N ALA A 275 -15.58 16.18 19.53
CA ALA A 275 -16.00 14.83 19.86
C ALA A 275 -14.85 13.78 19.83
N SER A 276 -13.74 14.08 19.15
CA SER A 276 -12.56 13.20 19.10
C SER A 276 -11.68 13.27 20.34
N GLY A 277 -11.92 14.24 21.23
CA GLY A 277 -11.09 14.49 22.41
C GLY A 277 -9.68 15.00 22.12
N LEU A 278 -9.41 15.45 20.88
CA LEU A 278 -8.11 15.98 20.50
C LEU A 278 -7.78 17.32 21.20
N ALA A 279 -8.82 18.07 21.56
CA ALA A 279 -8.71 19.36 22.23
C ALA A 279 -8.86 19.29 23.77
N ASP A 280 -9.22 18.12 24.32
CA ASP A 280 -9.60 17.98 25.74
C ASP A 280 -8.41 18.11 26.70
N LYS A 281 -7.20 17.85 26.22
CA LYS A 281 -6.00 17.84 27.04
C LYS A 281 -4.92 18.72 26.46
N PRO A 282 -4.30 19.59 27.30
CA PRO A 282 -3.12 20.32 26.89
C PRO A 282 -2.03 19.37 26.38
N ALA A 283 -1.47 19.66 25.21
CA ALA A 283 -0.38 18.88 24.64
C ALA A 283 0.95 19.57 24.89
N PRO A 284 1.93 18.94 25.59
CA PRO A 284 3.24 19.53 25.79
C PRO A 284 3.99 19.66 24.48
N MET A 285 4.68 20.77 24.26
CA MET A 285 5.52 21.04 23.09
C MET A 285 7.00 21.13 23.52
N PRO A 286 7.72 20.00 23.62
CA PRO A 286 9.11 19.98 24.10
C PRO A 286 10.04 20.89 23.29
N TRP A 287 9.81 21.00 21.99
CA TRP A 287 10.58 21.85 21.08
C TRP A 287 10.27 23.35 21.21
N PHE A 288 9.27 23.73 22.00
CA PHE A 288 8.85 25.12 22.20
C PHE A 288 8.82 25.48 23.70
N GLY A 289 9.92 25.24 24.38
CA GLY A 289 10.11 25.57 25.80
C GLY A 289 9.14 24.83 26.73
N ASN A 290 8.71 23.62 26.37
CA ASN A 290 7.74 22.81 27.12
C ASN A 290 6.37 23.48 27.33
N LYS A 291 6.05 24.54 26.61
CA LYS A 291 4.72 25.18 26.66
C LYS A 291 3.63 24.17 26.30
N LYS A 292 2.45 24.36 26.85
CA LYS A 292 1.29 23.50 26.61
C LYS A 292 0.44 24.08 25.48
N LEU A 293 0.15 23.28 24.46
CA LEU A 293 -0.80 23.63 23.41
C LEU A 293 -2.22 23.44 23.93
N LEU A 294 -2.99 24.54 23.90
CA LEU A 294 -4.42 24.56 24.21
C LEU A 294 -5.20 24.91 22.95
N ILE A 295 -6.15 24.05 22.57
CA ILE A 295 -7.03 24.29 21.41
C ILE A 295 -8.39 24.70 21.94
N ARG A 296 -8.90 25.86 21.46
CA ARG A 296 -10.22 26.40 21.78
C ARG A 296 -11.00 26.60 20.49
N PHE A 297 -12.30 26.67 20.63
CA PHE A 297 -13.23 26.95 19.51
C PHE A 297 -14.01 28.20 19.84
N ALA A 298 -14.09 29.12 18.84
CA ALA A 298 -14.85 30.36 18.95
C ALA A 298 -16.37 30.09 18.88
#